data_e964a78ce6636315b0c5beb8445d6bbd
#
_entry.id   e964a78ce6636315b0c5beb8445d6bbd
#
_cell.length_a   1.000
_cell.length_b   1.000
_cell.length_c   1.000
_cell.angle_alpha   90.00
_cell.angle_beta   90.00
_cell.angle_gamma   90.00
#
_symmetry.space_group_name_H-M   'P 1'
#
loop_
_entity.id
_entity.type
_entity.pdbx_description
1 polymer ?
#
loop_
_entity_poly.entity_id
_entity_poly.type
_entity_poly.pdbx_seq_one_letter_code
_entity_poly.pdbx_strand_id
1 'polypeptide(L)'
;MTRSGISRRGFVEAGVGLTVANFLPGATPLALAASMEERTVAAAKTVGAADVTGMIWSPYLVPMQPVIAEFKKQTGIGVGAVQDISIFDAPQRVMAEALSRSPQFDFIHIDSNMIPSLASAGYLEPLDAYMKQAEFKIDAVADYATFMTYKGQTYGIPTDGNVHIEYARKDLLEDPENRKKFADKHGKELKFPETWEDDLRMQETLMDPSKDLYGSGNLRNRANGPTWWYMIFYSAGGFTFDDDMNPTLDTPAGHYAVDIYLQDKKVAHPESAGWGTPQMIPRIAQGHVVSCQYWDGTAKLNENPEKSKTAGKWLYGLVPGSDFSGKRIHRSISSPLAALLINKYSPRKAQAAYLALWLGSGKNSIPIVSDPVNTFHDVWAREQLSAPQVIKAYGAAGIKAIESNFQVVSPPTYLTGYLEFQDTLGKNLSEAYVGQLPAKDVLKKTQDEWSAIVRRIGRSKLKEELASYKALMPKRDLPA
;
A
#
# COMPACT_ATOMS: atom_id res chain seq x y z
N MET A 1 36.20 44.44 -45.09
CA MET A 1 37.39 43.76 -45.65
C MET A 1 37.36 42.32 -45.30
N THR A 2 37.23 41.48 -46.30
CA THR A 2 37.61 40.09 -46.56
C THR A 2 37.05 39.01 -45.62
N ARG A 3 36.04 38.32 -46.00
CA ARG A 3 35.80 37.14 -46.88
C ARG A 3 36.87 36.04 -46.80
N SER A 4 36.46 34.82 -46.35
CA SER A 4 36.55 33.48 -46.97
C SER A 4 36.13 32.45 -45.96
N GLY A 5 35.27 31.51 -46.11
CA GLY A 5 34.74 30.75 -47.24
C GLY A 5 35.64 29.55 -47.57
N ILE A 6 35.22 28.31 -47.34
CA ILE A 6 35.66 27.03 -47.93
C ILE A 6 35.20 25.91 -46.96
N SER A 7 34.57 24.87 -47.33
CA SER A 7 34.23 24.05 -48.49
C SER A 7 34.14 22.58 -47.95
N ARG A 8 33.09 21.91 -48.38
CA ARG A 8 32.84 20.44 -48.14
C ARG A 8 33.85 19.62 -48.96
N ARG A 9 34.30 18.53 -48.38
CA ARG A 9 34.59 17.19 -48.94
C ARG A 9 35.84 16.57 -48.34
N GLY A 10 35.70 15.32 -47.88
CA GLY A 10 36.79 14.45 -47.54
C GLY A 10 36.28 13.17 -46.83
N PHE A 11 35.64 12.29 -47.62
CA PHE A 11 35.53 10.89 -47.28
C PHE A 11 36.92 10.26 -47.37
N VAL A 12 37.39 9.66 -46.25
CA VAL A 12 38.44 8.65 -46.31
C VAL A 12 38.12 7.57 -45.30
N GLU A 13 38.04 6.37 -45.85
CA GLU A 13 37.99 5.10 -45.13
C GLU A 13 39.20 4.99 -44.17
N ALA A 14 38.92 4.54 -42.97
CA ALA A 14 39.96 4.04 -42.08
C ALA A 14 39.49 2.75 -41.42
N GLY A 15 40.23 1.71 -41.72
CA GLY A 15 39.95 0.32 -41.50
C GLY A 15 39.76 -0.08 -40.03
N VAL A 16 39.07 -1.20 -39.91
CA VAL A 16 38.92 -2.00 -38.69
C VAL A 16 40.32 -2.44 -38.22
N GLY A 17 40.85 -1.74 -37.25
CA GLY A 17 41.99 -2.20 -36.46
C GLY A 17 41.53 -3.03 -35.28
N LEU A 18 41.58 -4.35 -35.42
CA LEU A 18 41.53 -5.26 -34.27
C LEU A 18 42.78 -5.00 -33.41
N THR A 19 42.62 -4.22 -32.32
CA THR A 19 43.60 -4.18 -31.25
C THR A 19 43.39 -5.44 -30.39
N VAL A 20 44.25 -6.41 -30.62
CA VAL A 20 44.44 -7.53 -29.68
C VAL A 20 44.98 -6.91 -28.40
N ALA A 21 44.14 -6.76 -27.40
CA ALA A 21 44.58 -6.44 -26.04
C ALA A 21 45.36 -7.62 -25.53
N ASN A 22 46.67 -7.46 -25.39
CA ASN A 22 47.51 -8.36 -24.62
C ASN A 22 47.03 -8.42 -23.18
N PHE A 23 46.36 -9.49 -22.81
CA PHE A 23 46.08 -9.81 -21.42
C PHE A 23 47.39 -10.09 -20.71
N LEU A 24 47.80 -9.18 -19.84
CA LEU A 24 48.83 -9.46 -18.84
C LEU A 24 48.28 -10.57 -17.92
N PRO A 25 48.99 -11.68 -17.71
CA PRO A 25 48.61 -12.70 -16.74
C PRO A 25 48.88 -12.13 -15.33
N GLY A 26 47.79 -11.77 -14.63
CA GLY A 26 47.90 -11.27 -13.25
C GLY A 26 46.78 -10.26 -12.86
N ALA A 27 45.87 -9.86 -13.76
CA ALA A 27 44.70 -9.11 -13.33
C ALA A 27 43.69 -10.09 -12.73
N THR A 28 43.65 -10.20 -11.39
CA THR A 28 42.54 -10.75 -10.65
C THR A 28 41.30 -10.04 -11.14
N PRO A 29 40.22 -10.76 -11.58
CA PRO A 29 38.95 -10.09 -11.91
C PRO A 29 38.56 -9.29 -10.66
N LEU A 30 38.24 -8.01 -10.84
CA LEU A 30 37.58 -7.21 -9.81
C LEU A 30 36.45 -8.09 -9.28
N ALA A 31 36.59 -8.56 -8.03
CA ALA A 31 35.52 -9.27 -7.36
C ALA A 31 34.33 -8.35 -7.39
N LEU A 32 33.27 -8.71 -8.14
CA LEU A 32 32.01 -8.00 -8.06
C LEU A 32 31.66 -7.91 -6.57
N ALA A 33 31.36 -6.70 -6.09
CA ALA A 33 30.92 -6.53 -4.72
C ALA A 33 29.69 -7.44 -4.49
N ALA A 34 29.69 -8.20 -3.38
CA ALA A 34 28.59 -9.10 -3.05
C ALA A 34 27.26 -8.36 -3.08
N SER A 35 26.22 -8.98 -3.60
CA SER A 35 24.87 -8.40 -3.59
C SER A 35 24.33 -8.25 -2.17
N MET A 36 23.29 -7.46 -1.98
CA MET A 36 22.60 -7.32 -0.69
C MET A 36 22.09 -8.68 -0.17
N GLU A 37 21.59 -9.52 -1.07
CA GLU A 37 21.10 -10.87 -0.77
C GLU A 37 22.22 -11.79 -0.32
N GLU A 38 23.38 -11.77 -1.00
CA GLU A 38 24.56 -12.56 -0.62
C GLU A 38 25.11 -12.13 0.75
N ARG A 39 25.15 -10.83 1.03
CA ARG A 39 25.53 -10.30 2.36
C ARG A 39 24.53 -10.71 3.45
N THR A 40 23.23 -10.69 3.15
CA THR A 40 22.18 -11.16 4.07
C THR A 40 22.36 -12.64 4.39
N VAL A 41 22.65 -13.49 3.39
CA VAL A 41 22.93 -14.92 3.59
C VAL A 41 24.21 -15.12 4.43
N ALA A 42 25.26 -14.37 4.15
CA ALA A 42 26.51 -14.45 4.92
C ALA A 42 26.31 -14.07 6.39
N ALA A 43 25.57 -12.99 6.66
CA ALA A 43 25.23 -12.57 8.01
C ALA A 43 24.33 -13.61 8.72
N ALA A 44 23.34 -14.15 8.03
CA ALA A 44 22.43 -15.17 8.56
C ALA A 44 23.15 -16.46 9.01
N LYS A 45 24.19 -16.89 8.28
CA LYS A 45 24.98 -18.06 8.66
C LYS A 45 25.69 -17.90 10.01
N THR A 46 25.95 -16.67 10.46
CA THR A 46 26.64 -16.43 11.74
C THR A 46 25.78 -16.71 12.97
N VAL A 47 24.44 -16.76 12.81
CA VAL A 47 23.51 -16.96 13.94
C VAL A 47 23.00 -18.40 14.07
N GLY A 48 23.45 -19.29 13.18
CA GLY A 48 23.11 -20.72 13.21
C GLY A 48 21.76 -21.06 12.59
N ALA A 49 21.62 -22.33 12.19
CA ALA A 49 20.43 -22.87 11.57
C ALA A 49 19.29 -23.06 12.60
N ALA A 50 18.09 -22.65 12.24
CA ALA A 50 16.86 -22.92 13.01
C ALA A 50 15.62 -22.66 12.17
N ASP A 51 14.54 -23.39 12.42
CA ASP A 51 13.21 -23.02 11.93
C ASP A 51 12.56 -22.03 12.92
N VAL A 52 12.13 -20.88 12.42
CA VAL A 52 11.43 -19.86 13.20
C VAL A 52 9.92 -20.09 13.18
N THR A 53 9.24 -19.67 14.24
CA THR A 53 7.78 -19.73 14.37
C THR A 53 7.17 -18.36 14.08
N GLY A 54 6.00 -18.32 13.47
CA GLY A 54 5.39 -17.07 13.09
C GLY A 54 3.89 -16.98 13.27
N MET A 55 3.41 -15.76 13.29
CA MET A 55 2.01 -15.43 13.07
C MET A 55 1.90 -14.74 11.72
N ILE A 56 1.24 -15.40 10.76
CA ILE A 56 1.11 -14.92 9.38
C ILE A 56 -0.10 -15.56 8.71
N TRP A 57 -0.87 -14.77 7.99
CA TRP A 57 -2.01 -15.25 7.23
C TRP A 57 -1.57 -16.02 5.98
N SER A 58 -2.24 -17.18 5.71
CA SER A 58 -1.89 -18.06 4.60
C SER A 58 -1.82 -17.41 3.22
N PRO A 59 -2.70 -16.47 2.83
CA PRO A 59 -2.58 -15.73 1.57
C PRO A 59 -1.27 -14.96 1.40
N TYR A 60 -0.64 -14.55 2.48
CA TYR A 60 0.70 -13.95 2.46
C TYR A 60 1.80 -15.01 2.49
N LEU A 61 1.66 -16.04 3.32
CA LEU A 61 2.71 -17.04 3.50
C LEU A 61 2.93 -17.91 2.25
N VAL A 62 1.84 -18.34 1.61
CA VAL A 62 1.91 -19.32 0.50
C VAL A 62 2.79 -18.82 -0.65
N PRO A 63 2.65 -17.59 -1.15
CA PRO A 63 3.54 -17.04 -2.19
C PRO A 63 4.99 -16.84 -1.73
N MET A 64 5.24 -16.70 -0.43
CA MET A 64 6.60 -16.55 0.12
C MET A 64 7.34 -17.90 0.24
N GLN A 65 6.63 -19.03 0.27
CA GLN A 65 7.23 -20.34 0.52
C GLN A 65 8.42 -20.69 -0.39
N PRO A 66 8.39 -20.49 -1.73
CA PRO A 66 9.54 -20.76 -2.58
C PRO A 66 10.78 -19.92 -2.21
N VAL A 67 10.57 -18.66 -1.83
CA VAL A 67 11.65 -17.72 -1.44
C VAL A 67 12.22 -18.12 -0.06
N ILE A 68 11.37 -18.57 0.86
CA ILE A 68 11.76 -19.11 2.18
C ILE A 68 12.58 -20.42 1.99
N ALA A 69 12.14 -21.30 1.09
CA ALA A 69 12.84 -22.56 0.82
C ALA A 69 14.27 -22.33 0.28
N GLU A 70 14.45 -21.35 -0.59
CA GLU A 70 15.79 -20.98 -1.09
C GLU A 70 16.68 -20.42 0.03
N PHE A 71 16.14 -19.59 0.92
CA PHE A 71 16.88 -19.09 2.09
C PHE A 71 17.28 -20.24 3.04
N LYS A 72 16.35 -21.17 3.30
CA LYS A 72 16.62 -22.36 4.12
C LYS A 72 17.73 -23.23 3.54
N LYS A 73 17.73 -23.44 2.23
CA LYS A 73 18.78 -24.19 1.53
C LYS A 73 20.17 -23.55 1.73
N GLN A 74 20.24 -22.23 1.72
CA GLN A 74 21.51 -21.50 1.83
C GLN A 74 22.00 -21.34 3.27
N THR A 75 21.10 -21.19 4.25
CA THR A 75 21.43 -20.78 5.62
C THR A 75 21.03 -21.81 6.68
N GLY A 76 20.16 -22.75 6.36
CA GLY A 76 19.51 -23.63 7.34
C GLY A 76 18.40 -22.96 8.14
N ILE A 77 18.06 -21.68 7.87
CA ILE A 77 16.97 -20.94 8.52
C ILE A 77 15.73 -21.04 7.67
N GLY A 78 14.64 -21.56 8.23
CA GLY A 78 13.35 -21.71 7.56
C GLY A 78 12.19 -21.27 8.46
N VAL A 79 10.97 -21.53 7.98
CA VAL A 79 9.75 -21.32 8.77
C VAL A 79 9.23 -22.70 9.19
N GLY A 80 9.01 -22.86 10.49
CA GLY A 80 8.41 -24.04 11.10
C GLY A 80 6.91 -23.85 11.32
N ALA A 81 6.46 -23.98 12.55
CA ALA A 81 5.06 -23.78 12.90
C ALA A 81 4.62 -22.33 12.72
N VAL A 82 3.43 -22.16 12.13
CA VAL A 82 2.81 -20.83 11.99
C VAL A 82 1.39 -20.86 12.57
N GLN A 83 0.98 -19.74 13.15
CA GLN A 83 -0.42 -19.48 13.42
C GLN A 83 -1.00 -18.75 12.21
N ASP A 84 -1.92 -19.40 11.51
CA ASP A 84 -2.67 -18.80 10.42
C ASP A 84 -3.79 -17.93 11.01
N ILE A 85 -3.65 -16.63 10.86
CA ILE A 85 -4.64 -15.66 11.30
C ILE A 85 -4.66 -14.48 10.33
N SER A 86 -5.88 -14.05 9.96
CA SER A 86 -6.07 -12.90 9.09
C SER A 86 -5.38 -11.65 9.64
N ILE A 87 -4.77 -10.84 8.76
CA ILE A 87 -4.15 -9.55 9.12
C ILE A 87 -5.15 -8.59 9.79
N PHE A 88 -6.45 -8.77 9.57
CA PHE A 88 -7.51 -7.98 10.17
C PHE A 88 -7.87 -8.44 11.59
N ASP A 89 -7.63 -9.73 11.92
CA ASP A 89 -7.92 -10.31 13.22
C ASP A 89 -6.67 -10.39 14.12
N ALA A 90 -5.48 -10.43 13.51
CA ALA A 90 -4.21 -10.53 14.20
C ALA A 90 -3.93 -9.39 15.21
N PRO A 91 -4.36 -8.12 15.01
CA PRO A 91 -3.99 -7.02 15.89
C PRO A 91 -4.33 -7.24 17.37
N GLN A 92 -5.51 -7.77 17.66
CA GLN A 92 -5.92 -8.05 19.05
C GLN A 92 -5.06 -9.15 19.67
N ARG A 93 -4.77 -10.20 18.90
CA ARG A 93 -3.90 -11.30 19.34
C ARG A 93 -2.49 -10.81 19.62
N VAL A 94 -1.91 -10.03 18.72
CA VAL A 94 -0.56 -9.48 18.86
C VAL A 94 -0.44 -8.55 20.07
N MET A 95 -1.46 -7.73 20.34
CA MET A 95 -1.47 -6.89 21.54
C MET A 95 -1.50 -7.72 22.83
N ALA A 96 -2.22 -8.84 22.86
CA ALA A 96 -2.21 -9.74 24.01
C ALA A 96 -0.83 -10.39 24.22
N GLU A 97 -0.17 -10.84 23.14
CA GLU A 97 1.22 -11.33 23.18
C GLU A 97 2.20 -10.26 23.68
N ALA A 98 2.03 -9.01 23.25
CA ALA A 98 2.88 -7.90 23.68
C ALA A 98 2.71 -7.60 25.17
N LEU A 99 1.49 -7.57 25.68
CA LEU A 99 1.22 -7.34 27.10
C LEU A 99 1.77 -8.45 27.99
N SER A 100 1.69 -9.71 27.56
CA SER A 100 2.22 -10.86 28.29
C SER A 100 3.72 -11.08 28.08
N ARG A 101 4.38 -10.33 27.18
CA ARG A 101 5.78 -10.52 26.77
C ARG A 101 6.05 -11.94 26.30
N SER A 102 5.09 -12.53 25.61
CA SER A 102 5.13 -13.92 25.17
C SER A 102 6.25 -14.16 24.17
N PRO A 103 7.08 -15.21 24.30
CA PRO A 103 8.07 -15.63 23.31
C PRO A 103 7.52 -16.60 22.27
N GLN A 104 6.20 -16.77 22.17
CA GLN A 104 5.54 -17.82 21.39
C GLN A 104 5.88 -17.72 19.89
N PHE A 105 5.95 -16.50 19.35
CA PHE A 105 6.26 -16.25 17.94
C PHE A 105 7.60 -15.54 17.82
N ASP A 106 8.43 -15.95 16.87
CA ASP A 106 9.69 -15.30 16.57
C ASP A 106 9.46 -14.07 15.68
N PHE A 107 8.49 -14.17 14.76
CA PHE A 107 8.05 -13.06 13.91
C PHE A 107 6.53 -12.94 13.83
N ILE A 108 6.08 -11.76 13.45
CA ILE A 108 4.67 -11.42 13.25
C ILE A 108 4.57 -10.68 11.92
N HIS A 109 3.64 -11.11 11.06
CA HIS A 109 3.31 -10.43 9.82
C HIS A 109 1.99 -9.67 10.01
N ILE A 110 2.07 -8.33 10.04
CA ILE A 110 0.94 -7.47 10.39
C ILE A 110 1.09 -6.07 9.77
N ASP A 111 0.01 -5.29 9.81
CA ASP A 111 -0.01 -3.88 9.42
C ASP A 111 1.05 -3.05 10.17
N SER A 112 1.89 -2.33 9.45
CA SER A 112 2.94 -1.47 10.00
C SER A 112 2.41 -0.36 10.91
N ASN A 113 1.14 0.04 10.79
CA ASN A 113 0.51 1.00 11.69
C ASN A 113 0.45 0.49 13.15
N MET A 114 0.71 -0.79 13.37
CA MET A 114 0.87 -1.38 14.71
C MET A 114 2.24 -1.09 15.33
N ILE A 115 3.24 -0.69 14.55
CA ILE A 115 4.60 -0.45 15.04
C ILE A 115 4.65 0.54 16.21
N PRO A 116 4.01 1.72 16.18
CA PRO A 116 4.04 2.64 17.31
C PRO A 116 3.52 2.00 18.61
N SER A 117 2.43 1.24 18.54
CA SER A 117 1.84 0.57 19.71
C SER A 117 2.75 -0.53 20.25
N LEU A 118 3.25 -1.42 19.38
CA LEU A 118 4.05 -2.58 19.78
C LEU A 118 5.47 -2.19 20.21
N ALA A 119 6.10 -1.23 19.52
CA ALA A 119 7.42 -0.71 19.87
C ALA A 119 7.37 0.07 21.19
N SER A 120 6.34 0.90 21.42
CA SER A 120 6.16 1.60 22.70
C SER A 120 5.87 0.67 23.88
N ALA A 121 5.27 -0.49 23.62
CA ALA A 121 5.10 -1.57 24.61
C ALA A 121 6.40 -2.35 24.88
N GLY A 122 7.46 -2.11 24.10
CA GLY A 122 8.76 -2.80 24.21
C GLY A 122 8.72 -4.26 23.73
N TYR A 123 7.79 -4.59 22.83
CA TYR A 123 7.62 -5.96 22.30
C TYR A 123 8.48 -6.25 21.07
N LEU A 124 8.79 -5.21 20.28
CA LEU A 124 9.54 -5.38 19.04
C LEU A 124 11.05 -5.29 19.24
N GLU A 125 11.78 -6.10 18.48
CA GLU A 125 13.24 -6.02 18.34
C GLU A 125 13.60 -4.98 17.29
N PRO A 126 14.50 -4.00 17.59
CA PRO A 126 15.05 -3.09 16.59
C PRO A 126 15.89 -3.83 15.57
N LEU A 127 15.74 -3.52 14.28
CA LEU A 127 16.39 -4.24 13.20
C LEU A 127 17.68 -3.59 12.70
N ASP A 128 18.01 -2.38 13.16
CA ASP A 128 19.14 -1.58 12.67
C ASP A 128 20.48 -2.30 12.76
N ALA A 129 20.73 -3.07 13.82
CA ALA A 129 21.96 -3.84 14.00
C ALA A 129 22.09 -4.96 12.94
N TYR A 130 21.00 -5.69 12.66
CA TYR A 130 20.95 -6.75 11.65
C TYR A 130 21.10 -6.18 10.24
N MET A 131 20.40 -5.06 9.96
CA MET A 131 20.51 -4.34 8.70
C MET A 131 21.93 -3.84 8.45
N LYS A 132 22.59 -3.29 9.49
CA LYS A 132 23.99 -2.85 9.40
C LYS A 132 24.93 -4.01 9.12
N GLN A 133 24.77 -5.15 9.78
CA GLN A 133 25.62 -6.33 9.58
C GLN A 133 25.47 -6.92 8.18
N ALA A 134 24.25 -6.92 7.61
CA ALA A 134 23.98 -7.37 6.26
C ALA A 134 24.19 -6.29 5.19
N GLU A 135 24.56 -5.07 5.58
CA GLU A 135 24.53 -3.88 4.71
C GLU A 135 23.21 -3.77 3.93
N PHE A 136 22.12 -4.13 4.61
CA PHE A 136 20.78 -4.13 4.04
C PHE A 136 20.19 -2.72 4.08
N LYS A 137 19.49 -2.35 3.00
CA LYS A 137 18.69 -1.11 2.92
C LYS A 137 17.29 -1.44 2.41
N ILE A 138 16.31 -0.82 3.01
CA ILE A 138 14.93 -0.87 2.50
C ILE A 138 14.88 0.07 1.30
N ASP A 139 14.89 -0.48 0.08
CA ASP A 139 14.73 0.27 -1.17
C ASP A 139 13.24 0.40 -1.52
N ALA A 140 12.51 1.08 -0.66
CA ALA A 140 11.09 1.24 -0.83
C ALA A 140 10.74 2.40 -1.77
N VAL A 141 9.58 2.28 -2.42
CA VAL A 141 8.91 3.40 -3.09
C VAL A 141 8.26 4.31 -2.04
N ALA A 142 8.07 5.58 -2.38
CA ALA A 142 7.58 6.59 -1.45
C ALA A 142 8.39 6.58 -0.13
N ASP A 143 7.75 6.95 0.97
CA ASP A 143 8.39 6.98 2.29
C ASP A 143 8.15 5.68 3.10
N TYR A 144 7.94 4.54 2.42
CA TYR A 144 7.64 3.25 3.07
C TYR A 144 8.71 2.79 4.07
N ALA A 145 9.97 3.13 3.84
CA ALA A 145 11.00 2.89 4.83
C ALA A 145 10.71 3.62 6.17
N THR A 146 10.14 4.83 6.11
CA THR A 146 9.75 5.61 7.30
C THR A 146 8.56 4.98 8.03
N PHE A 147 7.62 4.34 7.32
CA PHE A 147 6.53 3.58 7.95
C PHE A 147 7.01 2.36 8.75
N MET A 148 8.26 1.95 8.57
CA MET A 148 8.87 0.85 9.32
C MET A 148 9.57 1.32 10.61
N THR A 149 9.50 2.63 10.92
CA THR A 149 10.28 3.23 12.01
C THR A 149 9.42 3.74 13.16
N TYR A 150 9.98 3.69 14.35
CA TYR A 150 9.44 4.35 15.54
C TYR A 150 10.60 4.98 16.33
N LYS A 151 10.51 6.29 16.63
CA LYS A 151 11.54 7.04 17.35
C LYS A 151 12.96 6.84 16.78
N GLY A 152 13.06 6.82 15.44
CA GLY A 152 14.33 6.73 14.72
C GLY A 152 14.96 5.35 14.65
N GLN A 153 14.29 4.29 15.11
CA GLN A 153 14.73 2.90 14.97
C GLN A 153 13.78 2.15 14.03
N THR A 154 14.33 1.21 13.26
CA THR A 154 13.56 0.36 12.34
C THR A 154 13.04 -0.87 13.07
N TYR A 155 11.74 -1.14 12.98
CA TYR A 155 11.10 -2.28 13.64
C TYR A 155 10.41 -3.25 12.70
N GLY A 156 10.25 -2.89 11.42
CA GLY A 156 9.59 -3.73 10.43
C GLY A 156 10.37 -3.80 9.14
N ILE A 157 10.14 -4.88 8.39
CA ILE A 157 10.61 -5.04 7.01
C ILE A 157 9.36 -5.17 6.14
N PRO A 158 9.15 -4.27 5.16
CA PRO A 158 7.97 -4.31 4.31
C PRO A 158 8.00 -5.56 3.43
N THR A 159 6.85 -6.14 3.23
CA THR A 159 6.63 -7.29 2.34
C THR A 159 5.46 -7.07 1.39
N ASP A 160 4.79 -5.92 1.54
CA ASP A 160 3.56 -5.59 0.83
C ASP A 160 3.41 -4.06 0.74
N GLY A 161 2.93 -3.55 -0.40
CA GLY A 161 2.88 -2.11 -0.70
C GLY A 161 1.54 -1.44 -0.38
N ASN A 162 0.44 -2.02 -0.83
CA ASN A 162 -0.93 -1.59 -0.56
C ASN A 162 -1.23 -0.12 -0.86
N VAL A 163 -0.93 0.34 -2.05
CA VAL A 163 -1.41 1.65 -2.51
C VAL A 163 -2.77 1.51 -3.18
N HIS A 164 -3.72 2.41 -2.87
CA HIS A 164 -4.98 2.45 -3.61
C HIS A 164 -4.79 3.20 -4.93
N ILE A 165 -5.34 2.63 -6.00
CA ILE A 165 -5.42 3.26 -7.31
C ILE A 165 -6.86 3.32 -7.79
N GLU A 166 -7.17 4.21 -8.73
CA GLU A 166 -8.47 4.25 -9.38
C GLU A 166 -8.57 3.20 -10.47
N TYR A 167 -9.67 2.47 -10.47
CA TYR A 167 -10.11 1.52 -11.49
C TYR A 167 -11.38 2.01 -12.13
N ALA A 168 -11.43 2.15 -13.45
CA ALA A 168 -12.65 2.49 -14.18
C ALA A 168 -12.80 1.61 -15.42
N ARG A 169 -14.02 1.18 -15.70
CA ARG A 169 -14.37 0.33 -16.84
C ARG A 169 -14.17 1.06 -18.16
N LYS A 170 -13.08 0.73 -18.85
CA LYS A 170 -12.71 1.29 -20.15
C LYS A 170 -13.82 1.13 -21.20
N ASP A 171 -14.34 -0.09 -21.31
CA ASP A 171 -15.39 -0.41 -22.27
C ASP A 171 -16.69 0.39 -22.05
N LEU A 172 -17.00 0.75 -20.79
CA LEU A 172 -18.14 1.59 -20.49
C LEU A 172 -17.87 3.09 -20.78
N LEU A 173 -16.64 3.56 -20.50
CA LEU A 173 -16.26 4.95 -20.75
C LEU A 173 -16.08 5.26 -22.24
N GLU A 174 -15.68 4.27 -23.02
CA GLU A 174 -15.45 4.42 -24.47
C GLU A 174 -16.72 4.18 -25.32
N ASP A 175 -17.77 3.63 -24.71
CA ASP A 175 -19.05 3.38 -25.38
C ASP A 175 -19.72 4.68 -25.84
N PRO A 176 -20.08 4.85 -27.14
CA PRO A 176 -20.67 6.08 -27.65
C PRO A 176 -22.05 6.42 -27.03
N GLU A 177 -22.86 5.41 -26.68
CA GLU A 177 -24.17 5.63 -26.07
C GLU A 177 -24.03 6.14 -24.64
N ASN A 178 -23.08 5.56 -23.89
CA ASN A 178 -22.75 6.02 -22.55
C ASN A 178 -22.18 7.44 -22.54
N ARG A 179 -21.31 7.77 -23.49
CA ARG A 179 -20.77 9.13 -23.66
C ARG A 179 -21.90 10.13 -23.94
N LYS A 180 -22.81 9.77 -24.85
CA LYS A 180 -23.98 10.60 -25.14
C LYS A 180 -24.87 10.76 -23.92
N LYS A 181 -25.23 9.66 -23.24
CA LYS A 181 -26.07 9.67 -22.02
C LYS A 181 -25.47 10.56 -20.93
N PHE A 182 -24.15 10.49 -20.72
CA PHE A 182 -23.45 11.31 -19.73
C PHE A 182 -23.43 12.79 -20.12
N ALA A 183 -23.15 13.10 -21.40
CA ALA A 183 -23.14 14.47 -21.90
C ALA A 183 -24.52 15.11 -21.83
N ASP A 184 -25.56 14.37 -22.22
CA ASP A 184 -26.97 14.83 -22.15
C ASP A 184 -27.38 15.11 -20.69
N LYS A 185 -26.94 14.29 -19.73
CA LYS A 185 -27.31 14.42 -18.30
C LYS A 185 -26.52 15.51 -17.58
N HIS A 186 -25.23 15.66 -17.89
CA HIS A 186 -24.30 16.48 -17.08
C HIS A 186 -23.72 17.69 -17.81
N GLY A 187 -23.97 17.83 -19.12
CA GLY A 187 -23.40 18.91 -19.93
C GLY A 187 -21.87 18.85 -20.06
N LYS A 188 -21.27 17.68 -19.84
CA LYS A 188 -19.83 17.44 -19.83
C LYS A 188 -19.48 16.17 -20.60
N GLU A 189 -18.24 16.08 -21.09
CA GLU A 189 -17.72 14.86 -21.67
C GLU A 189 -17.45 13.80 -20.58
N LEU A 190 -17.80 12.52 -20.87
CA LEU A 190 -17.45 11.38 -20.02
C LEU A 190 -15.94 11.10 -20.17
N LYS A 191 -15.22 11.23 -19.07
CA LYS A 191 -13.77 10.99 -18.97
C LYS A 191 -13.44 10.16 -17.74
N PHE A 192 -12.21 9.69 -17.65
CA PHE A 192 -11.66 9.13 -16.42
C PHE A 192 -11.82 10.15 -15.27
N PRO A 193 -12.31 9.75 -14.09
CA PRO A 193 -12.67 10.70 -13.04
C PRO A 193 -11.45 11.40 -12.44
N GLU A 194 -11.53 12.71 -12.31
CA GLU A 194 -10.51 13.52 -11.66
C GLU A 194 -10.89 13.94 -10.24
N THR A 195 -12.19 14.01 -9.95
CA THR A 195 -12.73 14.35 -8.61
C THR A 195 -13.67 13.27 -8.11
N TRP A 196 -13.92 13.27 -6.80
CA TRP A 196 -14.91 12.39 -6.18
C TRP A 196 -16.31 12.61 -6.77
N GLU A 197 -16.66 13.84 -7.09
CA GLU A 197 -17.94 14.17 -7.73
C GLU A 197 -18.00 13.68 -9.18
N ASP A 198 -16.88 13.70 -9.92
CA ASP A 198 -16.84 13.15 -11.28
C ASP A 198 -17.00 11.63 -11.26
N ASP A 199 -16.36 10.95 -10.30
CA ASP A 199 -16.51 9.51 -10.10
C ASP A 199 -17.96 9.14 -9.76
N LEU A 200 -18.58 9.80 -8.78
CA LEU A 200 -19.99 9.56 -8.43
C LEU A 200 -20.94 9.80 -9.62
N ARG A 201 -20.75 10.88 -10.41
CA ARG A 201 -21.55 11.16 -11.62
C ARG A 201 -21.38 10.07 -12.68
N MET A 202 -20.16 9.60 -12.90
CA MET A 202 -19.85 8.50 -13.80
C MET A 202 -20.54 7.23 -13.34
N GLN A 203 -20.37 6.84 -12.09
CA GLN A 203 -20.98 5.67 -11.48
C GLN A 203 -22.52 5.69 -11.60
N GLU A 204 -23.14 6.79 -11.21
CA GLU A 204 -24.63 6.96 -11.28
C GLU A 204 -25.18 6.88 -12.72
N THR A 205 -24.38 7.33 -13.70
CA THR A 205 -24.81 7.34 -15.10
C THR A 205 -24.64 5.98 -15.77
N LEU A 206 -23.57 5.25 -15.42
CA LEU A 206 -23.16 4.03 -16.11
C LEU A 206 -23.67 2.75 -15.44
N MET A 207 -24.11 2.82 -14.18
CA MET A 207 -24.66 1.63 -13.52
C MET A 207 -25.97 1.16 -14.20
N ASP A 208 -26.17 -0.15 -14.18
CA ASP A 208 -27.38 -0.82 -14.65
C ASP A 208 -27.72 -2.00 -13.71
N PRO A 209 -28.46 -1.74 -12.62
CA PRO A 209 -28.81 -2.78 -11.65
C PRO A 209 -29.58 -3.97 -12.27
N SER A 210 -30.27 -3.78 -13.40
CA SER A 210 -30.99 -4.86 -14.09
C SER A 210 -30.03 -5.91 -14.68
N LYS A 211 -28.76 -5.52 -14.89
CA LYS A 211 -27.65 -6.37 -15.34
C LYS A 211 -26.65 -6.72 -14.22
N ASP A 212 -27.03 -6.48 -12.96
CA ASP A 212 -26.14 -6.62 -11.80
C ASP A 212 -24.84 -5.79 -11.93
N LEU A 213 -24.93 -4.63 -12.60
CA LEU A 213 -23.83 -3.67 -12.74
C LEU A 213 -24.09 -2.48 -11.82
N TYR A 214 -23.28 -2.33 -10.79
CA TYR A 214 -23.35 -1.23 -9.84
C TYR A 214 -22.21 -0.23 -10.05
N GLY A 215 -22.42 1.00 -9.60
CA GLY A 215 -21.44 2.07 -9.79
C GLY A 215 -20.15 1.80 -9.02
N SER A 216 -20.27 1.57 -7.73
CA SER A 216 -19.13 1.52 -6.81
C SER A 216 -18.75 0.11 -6.38
N GLY A 217 -17.43 -0.16 -6.36
CA GLY A 217 -16.80 -1.35 -5.75
C GLY A 217 -16.08 -1.08 -4.43
N ASN A 218 -16.40 0.02 -3.76
CA ASN A 218 -15.72 0.42 -2.54
C ASN A 218 -16.27 -0.29 -1.30
N LEU A 219 -15.42 -0.51 -0.28
CA LEU A 219 -15.83 -1.15 0.96
C LEU A 219 -16.32 -0.11 1.98
N ARG A 220 -17.43 -0.41 2.65
CA ARG A 220 -18.08 0.48 3.63
C ARG A 220 -18.31 -0.17 4.99
N ASN A 221 -17.82 -1.41 5.18
CA ASN A 221 -17.88 -2.09 6.46
C ASN A 221 -16.99 -1.40 7.52
N ARG A 222 -17.22 -1.72 8.79
CA ARG A 222 -16.52 -1.12 9.93
C ARG A 222 -15.00 -1.20 9.83
N ALA A 223 -14.45 -2.34 9.37
CA ALA A 223 -13.00 -2.56 9.35
C ALA A 223 -12.29 -1.79 8.22
N ASN A 224 -12.91 -1.74 7.04
CA ASN A 224 -12.30 -1.19 5.83
C ASN A 224 -12.75 0.23 5.50
N GLY A 225 -14.00 0.59 5.82
CA GLY A 225 -14.61 1.88 5.46
C GLY A 225 -13.76 3.13 5.76
N PRO A 226 -13.05 3.20 6.90
CA PRO A 226 -12.17 4.33 7.19
C PRO A 226 -11.14 4.64 6.12
N THR A 227 -10.62 3.63 5.41
CA THR A 227 -9.64 3.79 4.33
C THR A 227 -10.13 4.76 3.25
N TRP A 228 -11.37 4.59 2.79
CA TRP A 228 -11.97 5.50 1.79
C TRP A 228 -12.27 6.88 2.35
N TRP A 229 -12.72 6.95 3.59
CA TRP A 229 -12.96 8.24 4.24
C TRP A 229 -11.67 9.06 4.38
N TYR A 230 -10.55 8.44 4.76
CA TYR A 230 -9.26 9.12 4.84
C TYR A 230 -8.82 9.71 3.49
N MET A 231 -8.97 8.97 2.38
CA MET A 231 -8.63 9.47 1.05
C MET A 231 -9.41 10.75 0.72
N ILE A 232 -10.72 10.74 0.98
CA ILE A 232 -11.58 11.91 0.74
C ILE A 232 -11.22 13.05 1.69
N PHE A 233 -11.06 12.77 2.98
CA PHE A 233 -10.76 13.76 4.01
C PHE A 233 -9.43 14.48 3.78
N TYR A 234 -8.38 13.72 3.49
CA TYR A 234 -7.07 14.28 3.21
C TYR A 234 -7.03 15.04 1.88
N SER A 235 -7.76 14.58 0.87
CA SER A 235 -7.88 15.31 -0.40
C SER A 235 -8.68 16.63 -0.26
N ALA A 236 -9.55 16.72 0.73
CA ALA A 236 -10.24 17.96 1.08
C ALA A 236 -9.36 18.93 1.92
N GLY A 237 -8.10 18.55 2.19
CA GLY A 237 -7.16 19.33 2.99
C GLY A 237 -7.29 19.11 4.50
N GLY A 238 -8.04 18.11 4.94
CA GLY A 238 -8.16 17.73 6.34
C GLY A 238 -6.90 17.06 6.88
N PHE A 239 -6.74 17.08 8.19
CA PHE A 239 -5.76 16.27 8.93
C PHE A 239 -6.36 15.89 10.28
N THR A 240 -5.94 14.76 10.84
CA THR A 240 -6.65 14.12 11.96
C THR A 240 -6.45 14.79 13.33
N PHE A 241 -5.33 15.48 13.54
CA PHE A 241 -4.98 16.10 14.82
C PHE A 241 -4.29 17.47 14.61
N ASP A 242 -4.55 18.40 15.51
CA ASP A 242 -3.76 19.61 15.61
C ASP A 242 -2.42 19.38 16.36
N ASP A 243 -1.59 20.44 16.49
CA ASP A 243 -0.29 20.35 17.17
C ASP A 243 -0.41 20.06 18.68
N ASP A 244 -1.58 20.24 19.24
CA ASP A 244 -1.90 19.94 20.62
C ASP A 244 -2.56 18.57 20.81
N MET A 245 -2.59 17.73 19.76
CA MET A 245 -3.25 16.43 19.77
C MET A 245 -4.75 16.51 20.08
N ASN A 246 -5.41 17.61 19.72
CA ASN A 246 -6.86 17.60 19.65
C ASN A 246 -7.26 16.99 18.31
N PRO A 247 -8.22 16.03 18.29
CA PRO A 247 -8.76 15.54 17.03
C PRO A 247 -9.44 16.68 16.25
N THR A 248 -9.22 16.74 14.94
CA THR A 248 -9.70 17.79 14.04
C THR A 248 -10.58 17.22 12.92
N LEU A 249 -11.49 16.32 13.28
CA LEU A 249 -12.37 15.65 12.33
C LEU A 249 -13.64 16.45 12.03
N ASP A 250 -14.23 17.08 13.06
CA ASP A 250 -15.45 17.88 12.96
C ASP A 250 -15.14 19.26 12.37
N THR A 251 -14.85 19.26 11.07
CA THR A 251 -14.45 20.42 10.27
C THR A 251 -15.21 20.43 8.95
N PRO A 252 -15.23 21.55 8.19
CA PRO A 252 -15.84 21.58 6.87
C PRO A 252 -15.28 20.50 5.92
N ALA A 253 -13.96 20.23 5.95
CA ALA A 253 -13.33 19.15 5.17
C ALA A 253 -13.82 17.76 5.61
N GLY A 254 -14.00 17.55 6.90
CA GLY A 254 -14.54 16.31 7.45
C GLY A 254 -15.98 16.08 7.03
N HIS A 255 -16.84 17.10 7.12
CA HIS A 255 -18.24 17.01 6.67
C HIS A 255 -18.34 16.75 5.17
N TYR A 256 -17.54 17.44 4.35
CA TYR A 256 -17.43 17.13 2.93
C TYR A 256 -17.08 15.65 2.69
N ALA A 257 -16.10 15.13 3.45
CA ALA A 257 -15.68 13.74 3.31
C ALA A 257 -16.78 12.74 3.71
N VAL A 258 -17.57 13.03 4.76
CA VAL A 258 -18.72 12.20 5.14
C VAL A 258 -19.80 12.26 4.07
N ASP A 259 -20.10 13.43 3.51
CA ASP A 259 -21.11 13.59 2.47
C ASP A 259 -20.77 12.79 1.20
N ILE A 260 -19.54 12.88 0.70
CA ILE A 260 -19.06 12.06 -0.43
C ILE A 260 -19.12 10.58 -0.09
N TYR A 261 -18.61 10.19 1.09
CA TYR A 261 -18.61 8.80 1.56
C TYR A 261 -20.01 8.18 1.60
N LEU A 262 -21.01 8.92 2.06
CA LEU A 262 -22.39 8.44 2.17
C LEU A 262 -23.14 8.45 0.83
N GLN A 263 -22.76 9.29 -0.15
CA GLN A 263 -23.35 9.29 -1.48
C GLN A 263 -23.07 8.00 -2.25
N ASP A 264 -22.00 7.29 -1.93
CA ASP A 264 -21.69 5.96 -2.46
C ASP A 264 -22.88 4.98 -2.34
N LYS A 265 -23.72 5.13 -1.31
CA LYS A 265 -24.91 4.30 -1.11
C LYS A 265 -25.90 4.35 -2.29
N LYS A 266 -25.90 5.42 -3.08
CA LYS A 266 -26.80 5.58 -4.24
C LYS A 266 -26.35 4.71 -5.43
N VAL A 267 -25.08 4.37 -5.48
CA VAL A 267 -24.43 3.71 -6.61
C VAL A 267 -23.87 2.32 -6.27
N ALA A 268 -23.73 1.99 -5.00
CA ALA A 268 -23.26 0.71 -4.52
C ALA A 268 -24.36 -0.37 -4.56
N HIS A 269 -23.95 -1.63 -4.55
CA HIS A 269 -24.88 -2.74 -4.39
C HIS A 269 -25.62 -2.63 -3.03
N PRO A 270 -26.95 -2.84 -2.96
CA PRO A 270 -27.73 -2.65 -1.73
C PRO A 270 -27.21 -3.43 -0.51
N GLU A 271 -26.63 -4.61 -0.73
CA GLU A 271 -26.10 -5.48 0.33
C GLU A 271 -24.62 -5.18 0.67
N SER A 272 -23.96 -4.24 -0.03
CA SER A 272 -22.51 -4.02 0.09
C SER A 272 -22.06 -3.43 1.43
N ALA A 273 -22.97 -2.90 2.25
CA ALA A 273 -22.64 -2.26 3.52
C ALA A 273 -21.80 -3.16 4.46
N GLY A 274 -22.02 -4.48 4.43
CA GLY A 274 -21.29 -5.46 5.23
C GLY A 274 -20.19 -6.21 4.47
N TRP A 275 -20.00 -5.94 3.17
CA TRP A 275 -19.05 -6.70 2.36
C TRP A 275 -17.60 -6.31 2.66
N GLY A 276 -16.74 -7.33 2.65
CA GLY A 276 -15.29 -7.17 2.66
C GLY A 276 -14.68 -7.57 1.32
N THR A 277 -13.34 -7.69 1.31
CA THR A 277 -12.56 -8.10 0.12
C THR A 277 -13.02 -9.42 -0.48
N PRO A 278 -13.40 -10.48 0.30
CA PRO A 278 -13.83 -11.76 -0.27
C PRO A 278 -15.08 -11.65 -1.14
N GLN A 279 -15.99 -10.73 -0.83
CA GLN A 279 -17.21 -10.50 -1.62
C GLN A 279 -16.95 -9.54 -2.79
N MET A 280 -16.15 -8.50 -2.60
CA MET A 280 -15.98 -7.43 -3.58
C MET A 280 -15.02 -7.77 -4.71
N ILE A 281 -13.85 -8.39 -4.42
CA ILE A 281 -12.84 -8.72 -5.43
C ILE A 281 -13.42 -9.56 -6.58
N PRO A 282 -14.21 -10.64 -6.34
CA PRO A 282 -14.85 -11.39 -7.41
C PRO A 282 -15.81 -10.53 -8.26
N ARG A 283 -16.54 -9.60 -7.65
CA ARG A 283 -17.46 -8.72 -8.37
C ARG A 283 -16.73 -7.77 -9.32
N ILE A 284 -15.60 -7.21 -8.89
CA ILE A 284 -14.74 -6.38 -9.74
C ILE A 284 -14.27 -7.21 -10.95
N ALA A 285 -13.69 -8.39 -10.70
CA ALA A 285 -13.16 -9.26 -11.76
C ALA A 285 -14.24 -9.78 -12.73
N GLN A 286 -15.48 -9.99 -12.25
CA GLN A 286 -16.59 -10.45 -13.09
C GLN A 286 -17.31 -9.31 -13.84
N GLY A 287 -16.95 -8.03 -13.57
CA GLY A 287 -17.47 -6.89 -14.29
C GLY A 287 -18.76 -6.29 -13.73
N HIS A 288 -19.05 -6.56 -12.46
CA HIS A 288 -20.25 -6.04 -11.77
C HIS A 288 -20.08 -4.65 -11.16
N VAL A 289 -18.97 -3.96 -11.49
CA VAL A 289 -18.60 -2.67 -10.93
C VAL A 289 -18.19 -1.72 -12.06
N VAL A 290 -18.62 -0.46 -12.01
CA VAL A 290 -18.25 0.60 -12.96
C VAL A 290 -16.86 1.14 -12.63
N SER A 291 -16.61 1.52 -11.36
CA SER A 291 -15.35 2.02 -10.88
C SER A 291 -15.15 1.72 -9.39
N CYS A 292 -13.90 1.79 -8.94
CA CYS A 292 -13.57 1.71 -7.52
C CYS A 292 -12.15 2.24 -7.27
N GLN A 293 -11.91 2.71 -6.06
CA GLN A 293 -10.58 2.92 -5.52
C GLN A 293 -10.21 1.68 -4.72
N TYR A 294 -9.22 0.93 -5.19
CA TYR A 294 -8.92 -0.37 -4.60
C TYR A 294 -7.41 -0.64 -4.55
N TRP A 295 -7.00 -1.65 -3.79
CA TRP A 295 -5.59 -2.07 -3.70
C TRP A 295 -5.04 -2.42 -5.07
N ASP A 296 -3.82 -2.00 -5.31
CA ASP A 296 -3.13 -2.14 -6.60
C ASP A 296 -2.95 -3.60 -7.04
N GLY A 297 -2.83 -4.55 -6.12
CA GLY A 297 -2.76 -5.99 -6.44
C GLY A 297 -3.99 -6.54 -7.16
N THR A 298 -5.13 -5.88 -7.05
CA THR A 298 -6.34 -6.26 -7.80
C THR A 298 -6.17 -6.10 -9.31
N ALA A 299 -5.24 -5.25 -9.77
CA ALA A 299 -4.91 -5.13 -11.18
C ALA A 299 -4.41 -6.45 -11.77
N LYS A 300 -3.62 -7.23 -11.03
CA LYS A 300 -3.15 -8.56 -11.47
C LYS A 300 -4.30 -9.50 -11.81
N LEU A 301 -5.32 -9.51 -10.95
CA LEU A 301 -6.51 -10.32 -11.19
C LEU A 301 -7.31 -9.80 -12.39
N ASN A 302 -7.46 -8.47 -12.49
CA ASN A 302 -8.23 -7.85 -13.56
C ASN A 302 -7.58 -8.03 -14.94
N GLU A 303 -6.25 -8.12 -15.01
CA GLU A 303 -5.51 -8.38 -16.26
C GLU A 303 -5.37 -9.87 -16.59
N ASN A 304 -5.76 -10.77 -15.68
CA ASN A 304 -5.68 -12.21 -15.91
C ASN A 304 -6.93 -12.73 -16.64
N PRO A 305 -6.84 -13.13 -17.93
CA PRO A 305 -8.00 -13.57 -18.70
C PRO A 305 -8.59 -14.91 -18.23
N GLU A 306 -7.84 -15.69 -17.44
CA GLU A 306 -8.35 -16.95 -16.88
C GLU A 306 -9.22 -16.72 -15.63
N LYS A 307 -9.13 -15.56 -15.01
CA LYS A 307 -9.80 -15.24 -13.74
C LYS A 307 -10.81 -14.10 -13.88
N SER A 308 -10.61 -13.19 -14.83
CA SER A 308 -11.41 -11.98 -15.01
C SER A 308 -12.17 -12.00 -16.34
N LYS A 309 -13.47 -11.72 -16.31
CA LYS A 309 -14.28 -11.46 -17.52
C LYS A 309 -14.04 -10.07 -18.11
N THR A 310 -13.30 -9.24 -17.39
CA THR A 310 -13.00 -7.86 -17.76
C THR A 310 -11.52 -7.62 -18.03
N ALA A 311 -10.75 -8.67 -18.31
CA ALA A 311 -9.35 -8.56 -18.69
C ALA A 311 -9.18 -7.63 -19.90
N GLY A 312 -8.30 -6.63 -19.77
CA GLY A 312 -8.06 -5.59 -20.77
C GLY A 312 -9.17 -4.53 -20.89
N LYS A 313 -10.20 -4.56 -20.03
CA LYS A 313 -11.33 -3.60 -20.03
C LYS A 313 -11.27 -2.58 -18.91
N TRP A 314 -10.11 -2.38 -18.29
CA TRP A 314 -9.92 -1.42 -17.22
C TRP A 314 -8.99 -0.28 -17.65
N LEU A 315 -9.30 0.91 -17.17
CA LEU A 315 -8.39 2.04 -17.05
C LEU A 315 -7.90 2.10 -15.61
N TYR A 316 -6.65 2.41 -15.45
CA TYR A 316 -6.00 2.59 -14.16
C TYR A 316 -5.47 4.00 -14.05
N GLY A 317 -5.61 4.63 -12.89
CA GLY A 317 -5.16 6.00 -12.73
C GLY A 317 -4.99 6.45 -11.29
N LEU A 318 -4.79 7.75 -11.17
CA LEU A 318 -4.73 8.42 -9.90
C LEU A 318 -6.11 8.37 -9.23
N VAL A 319 -6.16 8.09 -7.93
CA VAL A 319 -7.42 8.18 -7.18
C VAL A 319 -8.04 9.56 -7.32
N PRO A 320 -9.38 9.69 -7.30
CA PRO A 320 -10.02 10.99 -7.41
C PRO A 320 -9.49 11.97 -6.36
N GLY A 321 -9.42 13.23 -6.75
CA GLY A 321 -9.04 14.32 -5.85
C GLY A 321 -10.23 15.15 -5.43
N SER A 322 -9.93 16.24 -4.72
CA SER A 322 -10.93 17.23 -4.33
C SER A 322 -10.45 18.65 -4.63
N ASP A 323 -11.36 19.51 -5.07
CA ASP A 323 -11.14 20.95 -5.22
C ASP A 323 -11.66 21.74 -3.99
N PHE A 324 -12.10 21.05 -2.94
CA PHE A 324 -12.73 21.64 -1.75
C PHE A 324 -11.88 22.73 -1.09
N SER A 325 -10.57 22.56 -1.04
CA SER A 325 -9.64 23.54 -0.46
C SER A 325 -9.26 24.72 -1.38
N GLY A 326 -9.91 24.82 -2.57
CA GLY A 326 -9.61 25.83 -3.57
C GLY A 326 -8.48 25.46 -4.55
N LYS A 327 -7.90 24.29 -4.41
CA LYS A 327 -6.95 23.67 -5.36
C LYS A 327 -7.19 22.16 -5.40
N ARG A 328 -6.81 21.54 -6.53
CA ARG A 328 -6.91 20.08 -6.67
C ARG A 328 -5.88 19.39 -5.79
N ILE A 329 -6.35 18.51 -4.91
CA ILE A 329 -5.52 17.66 -4.07
C ILE A 329 -5.93 16.21 -4.27
N HIS A 330 -4.98 15.35 -4.62
CA HIS A 330 -5.17 13.90 -4.64
C HIS A 330 -4.48 13.27 -3.42
N ARG A 331 -5.14 12.32 -2.77
CA ARG A 331 -4.58 11.54 -1.65
C ARG A 331 -4.98 10.09 -1.80
N SER A 332 -4.01 9.26 -2.16
CA SER A 332 -4.13 7.82 -2.00
C SER A 332 -3.86 7.43 -0.55
N ILE A 333 -4.12 6.18 -0.20
CA ILE A 333 -3.90 5.65 1.14
C ILE A 333 -3.07 4.37 1.05
N SER A 334 -2.22 4.14 2.05
CA SER A 334 -1.55 2.86 2.26
C SER A 334 -2.09 2.21 3.52
N SER A 335 -2.98 1.20 3.35
CA SER A 335 -3.59 0.49 4.49
C SER A 335 -4.23 -0.82 4.05
N PRO A 336 -3.88 -1.96 4.67
CA PRO A 336 -2.74 -2.16 5.56
C PRO A 336 -1.43 -2.28 4.76
N LEU A 337 -0.34 -1.68 5.23
CA LEU A 337 1.01 -1.89 4.71
C LEU A 337 1.66 -3.02 5.52
N ALA A 338 1.62 -4.25 5.00
CA ALA A 338 2.06 -5.40 5.75
C ALA A 338 3.58 -5.51 5.86
N ALA A 339 4.04 -5.85 7.06
CA ALA A 339 5.45 -5.96 7.39
C ALA A 339 5.73 -7.18 8.28
N LEU A 340 6.97 -7.67 8.20
CA LEU A 340 7.51 -8.62 9.16
C LEU A 340 8.11 -7.86 10.34
N LEU A 341 7.55 -8.07 11.52
CA LEU A 341 8.00 -7.53 12.80
C LEU A 341 8.60 -8.65 13.64
N ILE A 342 9.68 -8.37 14.35
CA ILE A 342 10.42 -9.38 15.13
C ILE A 342 10.13 -9.22 16.62
N ASN A 343 9.79 -10.32 17.27
CA ASN A 343 9.53 -10.37 18.69
C ASN A 343 10.84 -10.29 19.49
N LYS A 344 10.98 -9.27 20.32
CA LYS A 344 12.16 -9.04 21.17
C LYS A 344 12.43 -10.19 22.16
N TYR A 345 11.39 -10.86 22.62
CA TYR A 345 11.48 -11.94 23.63
C TYR A 345 11.77 -13.30 22.99
N SER A 346 11.80 -13.40 21.66
CA SER A 346 12.14 -14.63 20.97
C SER A 346 13.59 -15.04 21.19
N PRO A 347 13.85 -16.34 21.48
CA PRO A 347 15.21 -16.89 21.49
C PRO A 347 15.81 -17.01 20.07
N ARG A 348 15.01 -16.94 19.01
CA ARG A 348 15.41 -17.04 17.60
C ARG A 348 15.25 -15.72 16.84
N LYS A 349 15.22 -14.60 17.54
CA LYS A 349 15.00 -13.27 16.93
C LYS A 349 16.01 -12.92 15.86
N ALA A 350 17.28 -13.35 15.99
CA ALA A 350 18.30 -13.09 14.98
C ALA A 350 18.02 -13.85 13.67
N GLN A 351 17.62 -15.13 13.77
CA GLN A 351 17.22 -15.93 12.62
C GLN A 351 16.01 -15.32 11.93
N ALA A 352 14.99 -14.91 12.71
CA ALA A 352 13.79 -14.27 12.22
C ALA A 352 14.08 -12.92 11.54
N ALA A 353 15.02 -12.13 12.10
CA ALA A 353 15.45 -10.87 11.52
C ALA A 353 16.08 -11.07 10.13
N TYR A 354 17.03 -12.00 9.98
CA TYR A 354 17.63 -12.25 8.66
C TYR A 354 16.67 -12.86 7.65
N LEU A 355 15.74 -13.69 8.09
CA LEU A 355 14.65 -14.16 7.21
C LEU A 355 13.78 -12.98 6.74
N ALA A 356 13.46 -12.04 7.62
CA ALA A 356 12.73 -10.83 7.25
C ALA A 356 13.50 -9.98 6.24
N LEU A 357 14.81 -9.75 6.45
CA LEU A 357 15.66 -9.04 5.48
C LEU A 357 15.68 -9.74 4.12
N TRP A 358 15.76 -11.08 4.08
CA TRP A 358 15.73 -11.85 2.85
C TRP A 358 14.43 -11.71 2.09
N LEU A 359 13.28 -11.82 2.78
CA LEU A 359 11.95 -11.67 2.20
C LEU A 359 11.67 -10.22 1.77
N GLY A 360 12.20 -9.25 2.50
CA GLY A 360 12.05 -7.82 2.22
C GLY A 360 13.08 -7.27 1.22
N SER A 361 13.90 -8.10 0.58
CA SER A 361 14.68 -7.69 -0.60
C SER A 361 13.73 -7.48 -1.78
N GLY A 362 13.82 -6.31 -2.42
CA GLY A 362 13.03 -6.00 -3.61
C GLY A 362 13.19 -7.05 -4.70
N LYS A 363 14.42 -7.54 -4.90
CA LYS A 363 14.75 -8.59 -5.88
C LYS A 363 14.11 -9.94 -5.53
N ASN A 364 14.26 -10.39 -4.28
CA ASN A 364 13.73 -11.69 -3.85
C ASN A 364 12.20 -11.72 -3.82
N SER A 365 11.56 -10.57 -3.65
CA SER A 365 10.11 -10.45 -3.61
C SER A 365 9.45 -10.31 -5.00
N ILE A 366 10.22 -10.11 -6.09
CA ILE A 366 9.68 -10.04 -7.45
C ILE A 366 8.77 -11.24 -7.78
N PRO A 367 9.15 -12.51 -7.54
CA PRO A 367 8.26 -13.65 -7.81
C PRO A 367 6.97 -13.61 -6.99
N ILE A 368 7.02 -13.04 -5.77
CA ILE A 368 5.89 -12.95 -4.87
C ILE A 368 4.88 -11.91 -5.39
N VAL A 369 5.35 -10.69 -5.70
CA VAL A 369 4.46 -9.60 -6.15
C VAL A 369 4.00 -9.76 -7.60
N SER A 370 4.71 -10.54 -8.42
CA SER A 370 4.32 -10.82 -9.81
C SER A 370 3.42 -12.04 -9.99
N ASP A 371 3.09 -12.76 -8.92
CA ASP A 371 2.17 -13.90 -9.00
C ASP A 371 0.77 -13.40 -9.42
N PRO A 372 0.26 -13.83 -10.59
CA PRO A 372 -0.99 -13.30 -11.15
C PRO A 372 -2.25 -13.75 -10.42
N VAL A 373 -2.15 -14.74 -9.52
CA VAL A 373 -3.29 -15.21 -8.72
C VAL A 373 -3.27 -14.67 -7.29
N ASN A 374 -2.14 -14.14 -6.87
CA ASN A 374 -1.97 -13.54 -5.53
C ASN A 374 -2.27 -12.05 -5.55
N THR A 375 -3.40 -11.65 -5.00
CA THR A 375 -3.82 -10.24 -4.89
C THR A 375 -3.46 -9.60 -3.55
N PHE A 376 -2.71 -10.29 -2.68
CA PHE A 376 -2.36 -9.84 -1.33
C PHE A 376 -0.93 -9.32 -1.17
N HIS A 377 -0.07 -9.45 -2.21
CA HIS A 377 1.24 -8.83 -2.23
C HIS A 377 1.29 -7.79 -3.32
N ASP A 378 1.46 -6.57 -2.92
CA ASP A 378 1.48 -5.40 -3.77
C ASP A 378 2.89 -4.84 -3.92
N VAL A 379 3.11 -3.99 -4.92
CA VAL A 379 4.41 -3.38 -5.19
C VAL A 379 4.80 -2.44 -4.05
N TRP A 380 6.02 -2.60 -3.51
CA TRP A 380 6.54 -1.73 -2.45
C TRP A 380 7.99 -1.28 -2.68
N ALA A 381 8.76 -1.99 -3.51
CA ALA A 381 10.16 -1.67 -3.80
C ALA A 381 10.33 -1.09 -5.19
N ARG A 382 11.30 -0.17 -5.36
CA ARG A 382 11.59 0.47 -6.65
C ARG A 382 11.98 -0.52 -7.73
N GLU A 383 12.76 -1.54 -7.35
CA GLU A 383 13.21 -2.58 -8.27
C GLU A 383 12.05 -3.38 -8.88
N GLN A 384 10.96 -3.54 -8.14
CA GLN A 384 9.76 -4.24 -8.61
C GLN A 384 9.05 -3.48 -9.73
N LEU A 385 9.00 -2.14 -9.68
CA LEU A 385 8.33 -1.31 -10.70
C LEU A 385 8.93 -1.48 -12.09
N SER A 386 10.21 -1.79 -12.20
CA SER A 386 10.91 -2.00 -13.47
C SER A 386 11.06 -3.47 -13.87
N ALA A 387 10.65 -4.40 -13.00
CA ALA A 387 10.79 -5.83 -13.26
C ALA A 387 9.81 -6.31 -14.34
N PRO A 388 10.30 -6.96 -15.45
CA PRO A 388 9.43 -7.38 -16.55
C PRO A 388 8.27 -8.30 -16.11
N GLN A 389 8.48 -9.15 -15.11
CA GLN A 389 7.46 -10.05 -14.57
C GLN A 389 6.34 -9.26 -13.89
N VAL A 390 6.69 -8.20 -13.13
CA VAL A 390 5.74 -7.35 -12.43
C VAL A 390 4.96 -6.51 -13.45
N ILE A 391 5.66 -5.89 -14.43
CA ILE A 391 5.00 -5.14 -15.52
C ILE A 391 4.03 -6.04 -16.28
N LYS A 392 4.40 -7.30 -16.54
CA LYS A 392 3.52 -8.27 -17.20
C LYS A 392 2.27 -8.58 -16.35
N ALA A 393 2.41 -8.71 -15.03
CA ALA A 393 1.31 -9.08 -14.13
C ALA A 393 0.30 -7.93 -13.94
N TYR A 394 0.79 -6.69 -13.78
CA TYR A 394 -0.05 -5.52 -13.50
C TYR A 394 -0.49 -4.75 -14.77
N GLY A 395 0.14 -5.02 -15.92
CA GLY A 395 0.03 -4.17 -17.10
C GLY A 395 0.81 -2.85 -16.94
N ALA A 396 1.31 -2.30 -18.07
CA ALA A 396 2.07 -1.04 -18.03
C ALA A 396 1.25 0.15 -17.48
N ALA A 397 -0.05 0.19 -17.79
CA ALA A 397 -0.96 1.22 -17.27
C ALA A 397 -1.16 1.11 -15.76
N GLY A 398 -1.27 -0.13 -15.22
CA GLY A 398 -1.34 -0.39 -13.79
C GLY A 398 -0.09 0.09 -13.05
N ILE A 399 1.11 -0.24 -13.56
CA ILE A 399 2.38 0.23 -12.98
C ILE A 399 2.45 1.77 -12.95
N LYS A 400 2.08 2.44 -14.05
CA LYS A 400 2.05 3.90 -14.09
C LYS A 400 1.08 4.52 -13.07
N ALA A 401 -0.09 3.90 -12.89
CA ALA A 401 -1.05 4.33 -11.88
C ALA A 401 -0.48 4.15 -10.46
N ILE A 402 0.18 3.03 -10.18
CA ILE A 402 0.86 2.75 -8.92
C ILE A 402 1.93 3.82 -8.63
N GLU A 403 2.83 4.10 -9.58
CA GLU A 403 3.87 5.13 -9.45
C GLU A 403 3.28 6.51 -9.13
N SER A 404 2.19 6.89 -9.80
CA SER A 404 1.51 8.17 -9.57
C SER A 404 0.89 8.25 -8.17
N ASN A 405 0.22 7.18 -7.73
CA ASN A 405 -0.42 7.15 -6.42
C ASN A 405 0.60 7.10 -5.27
N PHE A 406 1.78 6.49 -5.46
CA PHE A 406 2.85 6.55 -4.47
C PHE A 406 3.33 7.97 -4.15
N GLN A 407 3.23 8.90 -5.10
CA GLN A 407 3.63 10.30 -4.89
C GLN A 407 2.67 11.09 -3.99
N VAL A 408 1.44 10.60 -3.84
CA VAL A 408 0.36 11.22 -3.07
C VAL A 408 -0.20 10.30 -1.98
N VAL A 409 0.51 9.20 -1.67
CA VAL A 409 0.08 8.23 -0.66
C VAL A 409 0.20 8.81 0.74
N SER A 410 -0.83 8.60 1.54
CA SER A 410 -0.92 9.02 2.94
C SER A 410 -1.11 7.79 3.83
N PRO A 411 -0.60 7.79 5.07
CA PRO A 411 -0.98 6.78 6.06
C PRO A 411 -2.39 7.07 6.58
N PRO A 412 -3.10 6.06 7.07
CA PRO A 412 -4.12 6.30 8.09
C PRO A 412 -3.46 6.87 9.36
N THR A 413 -4.16 6.90 10.48
CA THR A 413 -3.54 7.35 11.74
C THR A 413 -2.32 6.49 12.09
N TYR A 414 -1.12 7.11 12.17
CA TYR A 414 0.14 6.41 12.50
C TYR A 414 0.63 6.83 13.90
N LEU A 415 -0.06 6.33 14.93
CA LEU A 415 0.15 6.70 16.34
C LEU A 415 -0.10 5.48 17.24
N THR A 416 0.48 5.49 18.44
CA THR A 416 0.06 4.57 19.50
C THR A 416 -1.46 4.67 19.69
N GLY A 417 -2.14 3.52 19.67
CA GLY A 417 -3.61 3.47 19.75
C GLY A 417 -4.32 3.44 18.38
N TYR A 418 -3.58 3.28 17.29
CA TYR A 418 -4.12 3.20 15.93
C TYR A 418 -5.41 2.38 15.83
N LEU A 419 -5.44 1.16 16.37
CA LEU A 419 -6.60 0.29 16.32
C LEU A 419 -7.87 0.91 16.90
N GLU A 420 -7.75 1.64 17.99
CA GLU A 420 -8.91 2.24 18.66
C GLU A 420 -9.41 3.46 17.87
N PHE A 421 -8.50 4.27 17.32
CA PHE A 421 -8.87 5.36 16.44
C PHE A 421 -9.58 4.85 15.19
N GLN A 422 -9.01 3.80 14.58
CA GLN A 422 -9.56 3.19 13.36
C GLN A 422 -10.92 2.56 13.60
N ASP A 423 -11.06 1.74 14.64
CA ASP A 423 -12.29 1.04 14.98
C ASP A 423 -13.44 2.00 15.34
N THR A 424 -13.13 3.06 16.10
CA THR A 424 -14.09 4.09 16.49
C THR A 424 -14.63 4.83 15.26
N LEU A 425 -13.73 5.27 14.37
CA LEU A 425 -14.13 5.92 13.10
C LEU A 425 -14.96 4.97 12.24
N GLY A 426 -14.50 3.73 12.08
CA GLY A 426 -15.17 2.71 11.27
C GLY A 426 -16.58 2.38 11.77
N LYS A 427 -16.74 2.26 13.09
CA LYS A 427 -18.04 2.07 13.73
C LYS A 427 -19.00 3.21 13.36
N ASN A 428 -18.59 4.45 13.61
CA ASN A 428 -19.47 5.61 13.42
C ASN A 428 -19.80 5.84 11.93
N LEU A 429 -18.83 5.61 11.01
CA LEU A 429 -19.07 5.66 9.58
C LEU A 429 -20.04 4.56 9.10
N SER A 430 -19.87 3.31 9.58
CA SER A 430 -20.75 2.21 9.20
C SER A 430 -22.17 2.37 9.75
N GLU A 431 -22.33 2.86 10.99
CA GLU A 431 -23.63 3.22 11.57
C GLU A 431 -24.34 4.29 10.73
N ALA A 432 -23.58 5.31 10.25
CA ALA A 432 -24.14 6.34 9.37
C ALA A 432 -24.50 5.79 7.98
N TYR A 433 -23.66 4.95 7.42
CA TYR A 433 -23.88 4.34 6.11
C TYR A 433 -25.18 3.53 6.08
N VAL A 434 -25.51 2.81 7.15
CA VAL A 434 -26.79 2.06 7.26
C VAL A 434 -27.93 2.90 7.84
N GLY A 435 -27.72 4.18 8.16
CA GLY A 435 -28.76 5.10 8.63
C GLY A 435 -29.08 5.03 10.13
N GLN A 436 -28.23 4.39 10.94
CA GLN A 436 -28.37 4.30 12.39
C GLN A 436 -27.79 5.52 13.12
N LEU A 437 -26.89 6.26 12.49
CA LEU A 437 -26.31 7.50 13.00
C LEU A 437 -26.55 8.62 11.98
N PRO A 438 -27.08 9.79 12.36
CA PRO A 438 -27.19 10.92 11.46
C PRO A 438 -25.83 11.40 10.94
N ALA A 439 -25.71 11.70 9.64
CA ALA A 439 -24.45 12.13 9.03
C ALA A 439 -23.78 13.29 9.77
N LYS A 440 -24.57 14.28 10.23
CA LYS A 440 -24.09 15.47 10.96
C LYS A 440 -23.45 15.15 12.30
N ASP A 441 -23.77 14.00 12.91
CA ASP A 441 -23.31 13.64 14.26
C ASP A 441 -22.08 12.73 14.23
N VAL A 442 -21.72 12.16 13.06
CA VAL A 442 -20.60 11.21 12.88
C VAL A 442 -19.30 11.78 13.39
N LEU A 443 -18.94 12.97 12.92
CA LEU A 443 -17.61 13.52 13.19
C LEU A 443 -17.48 14.04 14.62
N LYS A 444 -18.52 14.72 15.12
CA LYS A 444 -18.50 15.16 16.52
C LYS A 444 -18.40 13.98 17.47
N LYS A 445 -19.19 12.93 17.27
CA LYS A 445 -19.13 11.71 18.08
C LYS A 445 -17.75 11.06 18.01
N THR A 446 -17.19 10.89 16.80
CA THR A 446 -15.86 10.32 16.62
C THR A 446 -14.79 11.15 17.29
N GLN A 447 -14.84 12.48 17.15
CA GLN A 447 -13.89 13.41 17.74
C GLN A 447 -13.91 13.36 19.28
N ASP A 448 -15.10 13.28 19.89
CA ASP A 448 -15.27 13.14 21.34
C ASP A 448 -14.68 11.80 21.85
N GLU A 449 -14.93 10.70 21.14
CA GLU A 449 -14.38 9.38 21.44
C GLU A 449 -12.85 9.35 21.25
N TRP A 450 -12.31 9.94 20.19
CA TRP A 450 -10.87 10.07 19.95
C TRP A 450 -10.19 10.94 21.03
N SER A 451 -10.85 11.98 21.49
CA SER A 451 -10.37 12.80 22.61
C SER A 451 -10.24 12.00 23.91
N ALA A 452 -11.14 11.04 24.14
CA ALA A 452 -11.02 10.14 25.28
C ALA A 452 -9.84 9.16 25.13
N ILE A 453 -9.61 8.62 23.92
CA ILE A 453 -8.44 7.78 23.59
C ILE A 453 -7.14 8.56 23.85
N VAL A 454 -7.04 9.80 23.34
CA VAL A 454 -5.86 10.67 23.55
C VAL A 454 -5.59 10.89 25.05
N ARG A 455 -6.63 11.19 25.84
CA ARG A 455 -6.47 11.37 27.31
C ARG A 455 -5.96 10.09 27.99
N ARG A 456 -6.49 8.93 27.60
CA ARG A 456 -6.13 7.64 28.21
C ARG A 456 -4.71 7.21 27.86
N ILE A 457 -4.27 7.38 26.59
CA ILE A 457 -2.91 7.03 26.15
C ILE A 457 -1.89 8.02 26.74
N GLY A 458 -2.26 9.28 26.86
CA GLY A 458 -1.42 10.39 27.31
C GLY A 458 -1.03 11.33 26.18
N ARG A 459 -1.54 12.55 26.25
CA ARG A 459 -1.36 13.59 25.24
C ARG A 459 0.12 13.87 24.93
N SER A 460 0.97 13.98 25.95
CA SER A 460 2.41 14.25 25.78
C SER A 460 3.11 13.16 24.98
N LYS A 461 2.79 11.88 25.23
CA LYS A 461 3.32 10.74 24.50
C LYS A 461 2.95 10.83 23.01
N LEU A 462 1.67 11.09 22.71
CA LEU A 462 1.19 11.17 21.32
C LEU A 462 1.74 12.41 20.59
N LYS A 463 1.99 13.53 21.31
CA LYS A 463 2.68 14.71 20.72
C LYS A 463 4.10 14.38 20.25
N GLU A 464 4.84 13.52 20.94
CA GLU A 464 6.16 13.06 20.51
C GLU A 464 6.10 12.25 19.19
N GLU A 465 4.99 11.56 18.96
CA GLU A 465 4.78 10.73 17.75
C GLU A 465 4.22 11.57 16.58
N LEU A 466 3.54 12.68 16.86
CA LEU A 466 2.82 13.49 15.86
C LEU A 466 3.74 14.02 14.76
N ALA A 467 4.96 14.45 15.10
CA ALA A 467 5.91 14.97 14.13
C ALA A 467 6.29 13.88 13.09
N SER A 468 6.51 12.65 13.54
CA SER A 468 6.78 11.50 12.66
C SER A 468 5.57 11.17 11.80
N TYR A 469 4.35 11.19 12.37
CA TYR A 469 3.13 10.97 11.62
C TYR A 469 2.92 12.05 10.53
N LYS A 470 3.12 13.33 10.85
CA LYS A 470 3.03 14.43 9.86
C LYS A 470 4.09 14.29 8.76
N ALA A 471 5.28 13.81 9.09
CA ALA A 471 6.35 13.61 8.11
C ALA A 471 6.04 12.53 7.07
N LEU A 472 5.12 11.60 7.36
CA LEU A 472 4.63 10.58 6.42
C LEU A 472 3.62 11.11 5.41
N MET A 473 3.05 12.30 5.63
CA MET A 473 2.11 12.90 4.68
C MET A 473 2.85 13.33 3.41
N PRO A 474 2.23 13.15 2.22
CA PRO A 474 2.88 13.49 0.97
C PRO A 474 3.17 14.98 0.88
N LYS A 475 4.34 15.31 0.33
CA LYS A 475 4.82 16.69 0.16
C LYS A 475 4.20 17.40 -1.04
N ARG A 476 3.46 16.66 -1.88
CA ARG A 476 2.83 17.15 -3.12
C ARG A 476 1.33 16.91 -3.09
N ASP A 477 0.58 17.78 -3.73
CA ASP A 477 -0.88 17.63 -3.88
C ASP A 477 -1.25 16.84 -5.14
N LEU A 478 -0.38 16.89 -6.14
CA LEU A 478 -0.47 16.19 -7.43
C LEU A 478 0.83 15.43 -7.70
N PRO A 479 0.80 14.33 -8.45
CA PRO A 479 2.00 13.70 -8.98
C PRO A 479 2.81 14.65 -9.87
N ALA A 480 4.11 14.35 -10.01
CA ALA A 480 5.01 15.09 -10.90
C ALA A 480 4.72 14.79 -12.38
#